data_a245012a68a81a8e5569da03d3529c0d
#
_entry.id   a245012a68a81a8e5569da03d3529c0d
#
_cell.length_a   1.000
_cell.length_b   1.000
_cell.length_c   1.000
_cell.angle_alpha   90.00
_cell.angle_beta   90.00
_cell.angle_gamma   90.00
#
_symmetry.space_group_name_H-M   'P 1'
#
loop_
_entity.id
_entity.type
_entity.pdbx_description
1 polymer ?
#
loop_
_entity_poly.entity_id
_entity_poly.type
_entity_poly.pdbx_seq_one_letter_code
_entity_poly.pdbx_strand_id
1 'polypeptide(L)'
;MKISVVCGSRAKDTTLLLKFFQMLNRQTNIDFDVNVVCDRNFTREEESEFLSFFNNQNLDIINRTNFITNNNSDFDPNHGWWASYVRNFWLKQAKGEFIQLFDDDNEVESDFLEKCLKKREEKISETKPECVILPSLYYRNTNYIQNQWFSRFDYRQSRPVLHLLNWKKEAQIQMFSGNGIFSKASTLRKSKYDEQIARISEDLDYTLSLYEQWIQLRVFSDLKVKHHERNKTKLEQARIGSYSQARQKARNRFLFTKKHWNKKQLFQFYVCWLPGCLFRLSLKAIIRWWKDRFKIIKWLFVWVKEWYKLTH
;
A
#
# COMPACT_ATOMS: atom_id res chain seq x y z
N MET A 1 -26.91 4.89 -6.39
CA MET A 1 -25.48 5.26 -6.65
C MET A 1 -24.66 3.99 -6.59
N LYS A 2 -23.96 3.67 -7.65
CA LYS A 2 -23.20 2.42 -7.73
C LYS A 2 -21.75 2.61 -7.31
N ILE A 3 -21.27 1.70 -6.44
CA ILE A 3 -19.86 1.66 -6.02
C ILE A 3 -19.15 0.56 -6.80
N SER A 4 -17.94 0.81 -7.30
CA SER A 4 -17.02 -0.24 -7.70
C SER A 4 -16.00 -0.48 -6.59
N VAL A 5 -16.08 -1.63 -5.96
CA VAL A 5 -15.03 -2.12 -5.08
C VAL A 5 -13.91 -2.68 -5.92
N VAL A 6 -12.70 -2.22 -5.70
CA VAL A 6 -11.54 -2.62 -6.49
C VAL A 6 -10.48 -3.20 -5.56
N CYS A 7 -10.02 -4.41 -5.88
CA CYS A 7 -9.11 -5.16 -5.05
C CYS A 7 -7.95 -5.73 -5.86
N GLY A 8 -6.72 -5.56 -5.35
CA GLY A 8 -5.56 -6.27 -5.85
C GLY A 8 -5.27 -7.51 -5.06
N SER A 9 -5.11 -8.59 -5.76
CA SER A 9 -4.73 -9.85 -5.12
C SER A 9 -3.56 -10.49 -5.84
N ARG A 10 -2.63 -11.03 -5.08
CA ARG A 10 -1.62 -11.91 -5.65
C ARG A 10 -2.18 -13.26 -6.07
N ALA A 11 -3.45 -13.54 -5.76
CA ALA A 11 -4.14 -14.77 -6.03
C ALA A 11 -3.37 -16.07 -5.60
N LYS A 12 -2.45 -15.92 -4.63
CA LYS A 12 -1.67 -17.03 -4.07
C LYS A 12 -2.32 -17.66 -2.86
N ASP A 13 -3.16 -16.89 -2.17
CA ASP A 13 -3.89 -17.31 -0.97
C ASP A 13 -5.37 -17.15 -1.23
N THR A 14 -5.96 -18.19 -1.78
CA THR A 14 -7.41 -18.24 -2.05
C THR A 14 -8.24 -18.14 -0.76
N THR A 15 -7.70 -18.60 0.38
CA THR A 15 -8.38 -18.51 1.66
C THR A 15 -8.52 -17.05 2.12
N LEU A 16 -7.49 -16.25 1.92
CA LEU A 16 -7.51 -14.83 2.27
C LEU A 16 -8.51 -14.07 1.39
N LEU A 17 -8.46 -14.31 0.09
CA LEU A 17 -9.38 -13.71 -0.85
C LEU A 17 -10.83 -14.18 -0.61
N LEU A 18 -11.05 -15.43 -0.20
CA LEU A 18 -12.37 -15.92 0.20
C LEU A 18 -12.91 -15.17 1.42
N LYS A 19 -12.08 -14.91 2.44
CA LYS A 19 -12.47 -14.11 3.60
C LYS A 19 -12.85 -12.68 3.20
N PHE A 20 -12.11 -12.11 2.25
CA PHE A 20 -12.43 -10.80 1.68
C PHE A 20 -13.81 -10.80 1.01
N PHE A 21 -14.14 -11.81 0.18
CA PHE A 21 -15.48 -11.96 -0.39
C PHE A 21 -16.56 -12.18 0.65
N GLN A 22 -16.32 -13.02 1.66
CA GLN A 22 -17.26 -13.20 2.78
C GLN A 22 -17.53 -11.89 3.52
N MET A 23 -16.53 -11.05 3.69
CA MET A 23 -16.67 -9.72 4.28
C MET A 23 -17.50 -8.78 3.36
N LEU A 24 -17.25 -8.77 2.06
CA LEU A 24 -18.03 -7.99 1.10
C LEU A 24 -19.49 -8.48 1.01
N ASN A 25 -19.71 -9.78 1.05
CA ASN A 25 -21.06 -10.35 1.01
C ASN A 25 -21.95 -9.94 2.21
N ARG A 26 -21.34 -9.46 3.29
CA ARG A 26 -22.03 -8.95 4.48
C ARG A 26 -22.32 -7.45 4.43
N GLN A 27 -21.84 -6.74 3.38
CA GLN A 27 -22.10 -5.31 3.27
C GLN A 27 -23.60 -5.05 3.04
N THR A 28 -24.17 -4.14 3.83
CA THR A 28 -25.60 -3.84 3.85
C THR A 28 -25.97 -2.66 2.94
N ASN A 29 -27.16 -2.71 2.39
CA ASN A 29 -27.90 -1.57 1.78
C ASN A 29 -27.22 -0.82 0.63
N ILE A 30 -26.22 -1.39 -0.03
CA ILE A 30 -25.46 -0.69 -1.07
C ILE A 30 -25.37 -1.53 -2.34
N ASP A 31 -25.67 -0.91 -3.48
CA ASP A 31 -25.43 -1.50 -4.79
C ASP A 31 -23.94 -1.30 -5.17
N PHE A 32 -23.22 -2.40 -5.30
CA PHE A 32 -21.81 -2.38 -5.70
C PHE A 32 -21.41 -3.59 -6.54
N ASP A 33 -20.41 -3.40 -7.38
CA ASP A 33 -19.68 -4.48 -8.06
C ASP A 33 -18.26 -4.60 -7.52
N VAL A 34 -17.64 -5.73 -7.81
CA VAL A 34 -16.27 -6.02 -7.35
C VAL A 34 -15.40 -6.29 -8.57
N ASN A 35 -14.23 -5.66 -8.61
CA ASN A 35 -13.20 -5.91 -9.61
C ASN A 35 -11.94 -6.38 -8.89
N VAL A 36 -11.55 -7.63 -9.13
CA VAL A 36 -10.34 -8.23 -8.56
C VAL A 36 -9.30 -8.38 -9.65
N VAL A 37 -8.20 -7.67 -9.51
CA VAL A 37 -7.06 -7.85 -10.41
C VAL A 37 -6.05 -8.80 -9.78
N CYS A 38 -5.86 -9.93 -10.46
CA CYS A 38 -5.00 -10.98 -10.00
C CYS A 38 -3.55 -10.75 -10.48
N ASP A 39 -2.68 -10.43 -9.52
CA ASP A 39 -1.24 -10.26 -9.71
C ASP A 39 -0.54 -11.63 -9.74
N ARG A 40 -0.89 -12.46 -10.70
CA ARG A 40 -0.28 -13.76 -10.92
C ARG A 40 -0.36 -14.14 -12.38
N ASN A 41 0.71 -14.71 -12.90
CA ASN A 41 0.65 -15.38 -14.19
C ASN A 41 -0.02 -16.76 -14.00
N PHE A 42 -1.23 -16.88 -14.52
CA PHE A 42 -1.95 -18.14 -14.55
C PHE A 42 -1.69 -18.85 -15.88
N THR A 43 -1.53 -20.18 -15.85
CA THR A 43 -1.87 -20.98 -17.02
C THR A 43 -3.38 -20.99 -17.20
N ARG A 44 -3.88 -21.45 -18.35
CA ARG A 44 -5.33 -21.54 -18.57
C ARG A 44 -6.00 -22.51 -17.60
N GLU A 45 -5.32 -23.58 -17.27
CA GLU A 45 -5.77 -24.61 -16.32
C GLU A 45 -5.86 -24.01 -14.90
N GLU A 46 -4.78 -23.34 -14.44
CA GLU A 46 -4.76 -22.70 -13.13
C GLU A 46 -5.82 -21.62 -12.99
N GLU A 47 -6.09 -20.84 -14.04
CA GLU A 47 -7.15 -19.83 -14.04
C GLU A 47 -8.53 -20.51 -13.93
N SER A 48 -8.77 -21.57 -14.71
CA SER A 48 -10.02 -22.32 -14.65
C SER A 48 -10.28 -22.91 -13.26
N GLU A 49 -9.26 -23.49 -12.63
CA GLU A 49 -9.35 -24.01 -11.25
C GLU A 49 -9.62 -22.90 -10.26
N PHE A 50 -8.93 -21.77 -10.37
CA PHE A 50 -9.11 -20.60 -9.52
C PHE A 50 -10.54 -20.05 -9.61
N LEU A 51 -11.06 -19.84 -10.82
CA LEU A 51 -12.41 -19.34 -11.01
C LEU A 51 -13.46 -20.35 -10.54
N SER A 52 -13.27 -21.64 -10.82
CA SER A 52 -14.15 -22.71 -10.34
C SER A 52 -14.19 -22.78 -8.82
N PHE A 53 -13.06 -22.59 -8.14
CA PHE A 53 -13.02 -22.54 -6.67
C PHE A 53 -13.96 -21.47 -6.13
N PHE A 54 -13.95 -20.25 -6.68
CA PHE A 54 -14.81 -19.17 -6.20
C PHE A 54 -16.28 -19.37 -6.60
N ASN A 55 -16.55 -19.84 -7.82
CA ASN A 55 -17.93 -20.10 -8.29
C ASN A 55 -18.64 -21.15 -7.43
N ASN A 56 -17.89 -22.07 -6.82
CA ASN A 56 -18.42 -23.09 -5.92
C ASN A 56 -18.69 -22.60 -4.47
N GLN A 57 -18.38 -21.33 -4.15
CA GLN A 57 -18.51 -20.78 -2.79
C GLN A 57 -19.90 -20.22 -2.52
N ASN A 58 -20.92 -20.44 -3.14
CA ASN A 58 -22.30 -20.00 -2.85
C ASN A 58 -22.39 -18.61 -2.18
N LEU A 59 -21.65 -17.65 -2.72
CA LEU A 59 -21.63 -16.26 -2.26
C LEU A 59 -22.18 -15.37 -3.38
N ASP A 60 -23.27 -14.63 -3.10
CA ASP A 60 -23.91 -13.75 -4.09
C ASP A 60 -22.95 -12.72 -4.68
N ILE A 61 -21.98 -12.28 -3.90
CA ILE A 61 -20.98 -11.32 -4.32
C ILE A 61 -20.12 -11.83 -5.49
N ILE A 62 -19.93 -13.12 -5.63
CA ILE A 62 -19.14 -13.73 -6.72
C ILE A 62 -19.81 -13.43 -8.07
N ASN A 63 -21.13 -13.46 -8.15
CA ASN A 63 -21.89 -13.15 -9.35
C ASN A 63 -21.75 -11.67 -9.81
N ARG A 64 -21.30 -10.80 -8.91
CA ARG A 64 -21.03 -9.38 -9.18
C ARG A 64 -19.53 -9.08 -9.26
N THR A 65 -18.70 -10.11 -9.28
CA THR A 65 -17.25 -9.99 -9.29
C THR A 65 -16.71 -10.19 -10.70
N ASN A 66 -15.91 -9.23 -11.14
CA ASN A 66 -15.12 -9.32 -12.35
C ASN A 66 -13.67 -9.67 -11.97
N PHE A 67 -13.24 -10.89 -12.30
CA PHE A 67 -11.85 -11.32 -12.13
C PHE A 67 -11.04 -10.92 -13.36
N ILE A 68 -9.98 -10.18 -13.16
CA ILE A 68 -9.06 -9.74 -14.21
C ILE A 68 -7.74 -10.46 -13.99
N THR A 69 -7.39 -11.32 -14.93
CA THR A 69 -6.18 -12.15 -14.90
C THR A 69 -5.21 -11.72 -16.01
N ASN A 70 -4.05 -12.35 -16.09
CA ASN A 70 -3.09 -12.16 -17.17
C ASN A 70 -3.60 -12.62 -18.56
N ASN A 71 -4.67 -13.40 -18.60
CA ASN A 71 -5.31 -13.78 -19.85
C ASN A 71 -6.25 -12.69 -20.41
N ASN A 72 -6.46 -11.61 -19.67
CA ASN A 72 -7.14 -10.45 -20.19
C ASN A 72 -6.18 -9.65 -21.09
N SER A 73 -6.56 -9.43 -22.35
CA SER A 73 -5.73 -8.75 -23.36
C SER A 73 -5.33 -7.33 -22.98
N ASP A 74 -6.10 -6.69 -22.11
CA ASP A 74 -5.84 -5.31 -21.66
C ASP A 74 -4.89 -5.24 -20.47
N PHE A 75 -4.52 -6.37 -19.89
CA PHE A 75 -3.67 -6.45 -18.71
C PHE A 75 -2.32 -7.06 -19.03
N ASP A 76 -1.24 -6.32 -18.83
CA ASP A 76 0.14 -6.81 -19.00
C ASP A 76 0.72 -7.30 -17.65
N PRO A 77 0.78 -8.63 -17.43
CA PRO A 77 1.32 -9.21 -16.22
C PRO A 77 2.83 -9.02 -16.09
N ASN A 78 3.53 -8.70 -17.18
CA ASN A 78 4.98 -8.52 -17.21
C ASN A 78 5.38 -7.04 -17.02
N HIS A 79 4.40 -6.16 -16.93
CA HIS A 79 4.68 -4.76 -16.62
C HIS A 79 5.44 -4.65 -15.30
N GLY A 80 6.67 -4.18 -15.32
CA GLY A 80 7.70 -4.41 -14.30
C GLY A 80 7.40 -3.91 -12.87
N TRP A 81 6.27 -3.20 -12.63
CA TRP A 81 5.97 -2.60 -11.33
C TRP A 81 4.48 -2.61 -10.97
N TRP A 82 4.13 -3.65 -10.39
CA TRP A 82 2.84 -4.18 -10.05
C TRP A 82 1.86 -3.23 -9.36
N ALA A 83 2.19 -2.66 -8.19
CA ALA A 83 1.20 -1.98 -7.37
C ALA A 83 0.63 -0.75 -8.10
N SER A 84 1.47 0.12 -8.65
CA SER A 84 1.05 1.33 -9.33
C SER A 84 0.31 1.02 -10.64
N TYR A 85 0.85 0.10 -11.45
CA TYR A 85 0.22 -0.32 -12.71
C TYR A 85 -1.15 -0.97 -12.46
N VAL A 86 -1.21 -1.94 -11.56
CA VAL A 86 -2.44 -2.63 -11.18
C VAL A 86 -3.48 -1.64 -10.66
N ARG A 87 -3.09 -0.69 -9.79
CA ARG A 87 -4.00 0.33 -9.28
C ARG A 87 -4.48 1.29 -10.35
N ASN A 88 -3.63 1.72 -11.28
CA ASN A 88 -4.05 2.52 -12.44
C ASN A 88 -5.02 1.75 -13.32
N PHE A 89 -4.74 0.46 -13.56
CA PHE A 89 -5.62 -0.41 -14.32
C PHE A 89 -7.00 -0.52 -13.63
N TRP A 90 -7.04 -0.71 -12.31
CA TRP A 90 -8.29 -0.76 -11.57
C TRP A 90 -9.11 0.52 -11.69
N LEU A 91 -8.47 1.65 -11.48
CA LEU A 91 -9.13 2.94 -11.60
C LEU A 91 -9.77 3.12 -12.99
N LYS A 92 -9.14 2.57 -14.04
CA LYS A 92 -9.65 2.59 -15.41
C LYS A 92 -10.86 1.67 -15.59
N GLN A 93 -10.82 0.44 -15.05
CA GLN A 93 -11.85 -0.57 -15.24
C GLN A 93 -13.11 -0.35 -14.40
N ALA A 94 -13.01 0.30 -13.25
CA ALA A 94 -14.12 0.58 -12.36
C ALA A 94 -15.21 1.41 -13.07
N LYS A 95 -16.46 0.91 -13.09
CA LYS A 95 -17.60 1.53 -13.79
C LYS A 95 -18.53 2.29 -12.84
N GLY A 96 -18.42 2.10 -11.55
CA GLY A 96 -19.22 2.78 -10.55
C GLY A 96 -18.99 4.29 -10.52
N GLU A 97 -19.97 5.03 -10.04
CA GLU A 97 -19.85 6.46 -9.76
C GLU A 97 -18.80 6.71 -8.66
N PHE A 98 -18.72 5.77 -7.70
CA PHE A 98 -17.76 5.76 -6.62
C PHE A 98 -16.81 4.58 -6.75
N ILE A 99 -15.60 4.74 -6.24
CA ILE A 99 -14.60 3.68 -6.16
C ILE A 99 -14.16 3.53 -4.71
N GLN A 100 -14.15 2.28 -4.24
CA GLN A 100 -13.54 1.84 -3.00
C GLN A 100 -12.31 0.99 -3.31
N LEU A 101 -11.13 1.42 -2.88
CA LEU A 101 -9.88 0.67 -3.05
C LEU A 101 -9.61 -0.16 -1.80
N PHE A 102 -9.41 -1.47 -1.98
CA PHE A 102 -9.00 -2.40 -0.94
C PHE A 102 -7.82 -3.26 -1.38
N ASP A 103 -7.07 -3.79 -0.43
CA ASP A 103 -6.23 -4.98 -0.63
C ASP A 103 -7.02 -6.21 -0.18
N ASP A 104 -6.64 -7.40 -0.68
CA ASP A 104 -7.31 -8.67 -0.37
C ASP A 104 -7.16 -9.16 1.08
N ASP A 105 -6.38 -8.45 1.89
CA ASP A 105 -6.14 -8.69 3.31
C ASP A 105 -6.83 -7.65 4.21
N ASN A 106 -7.80 -6.92 3.68
CA ASN A 106 -8.59 -5.97 4.45
C ASN A 106 -9.87 -6.61 5.00
N GLU A 107 -10.25 -6.20 6.21
CA GLU A 107 -11.53 -6.54 6.85
C GLU A 107 -12.19 -5.25 7.34
N VAL A 108 -13.48 -5.10 7.06
CA VAL A 108 -14.29 -3.95 7.46
C VAL A 108 -15.63 -4.38 8.05
N GLU A 109 -16.28 -3.46 8.76
CA GLU A 109 -17.64 -3.66 9.30
C GLU A 109 -18.67 -3.75 8.15
N SER A 110 -19.81 -4.38 8.43
CA SER A 110 -20.85 -4.63 7.41
C SER A 110 -21.52 -3.38 6.84
N ASP A 111 -21.44 -2.25 7.51
CA ASP A 111 -22.00 -0.96 7.10
C ASP A 111 -20.92 0.03 6.58
N PHE A 112 -19.71 -0.48 6.32
CA PHE A 112 -18.56 0.36 5.97
C PHE A 112 -18.79 1.20 4.70
N LEU A 113 -19.29 0.59 3.62
CA LEU A 113 -19.54 1.28 2.36
C LEU A 113 -20.62 2.35 2.50
N GLU A 114 -21.68 2.06 3.26
CA GLU A 114 -22.75 3.01 3.58
C GLU A 114 -22.19 4.20 4.40
N LYS A 115 -21.38 3.93 5.42
CA LYS A 115 -20.70 4.98 6.17
C LYS A 115 -19.81 5.85 5.30
N CYS A 116 -19.08 5.27 4.34
CA CYS A 116 -18.25 6.03 3.39
C CYS A 116 -19.08 7.00 2.55
N LEU A 117 -20.21 6.53 1.99
CA LEU A 117 -21.13 7.40 1.24
C LEU A 117 -21.66 8.54 2.10
N LYS A 118 -22.17 8.23 3.30
CA LYS A 118 -22.70 9.22 4.23
C LYS A 118 -21.66 10.29 4.59
N LYS A 119 -20.44 9.88 4.96
CA LYS A 119 -19.33 10.81 5.27
C LYS A 119 -19.02 11.73 4.08
N ARG A 120 -19.04 11.17 2.88
CA ARG A 120 -18.80 11.96 1.68
C ARG A 120 -19.90 12.98 1.43
N GLU A 121 -21.18 12.60 1.57
CA GLU A 121 -22.32 13.51 1.40
C GLU A 121 -22.30 14.66 2.41
N GLU A 122 -22.03 14.36 3.68
CA GLU A 122 -21.86 15.34 4.74
C GLU A 122 -20.77 16.37 4.38
N LYS A 123 -19.63 15.92 3.84
CA LYS A 123 -18.51 16.81 3.51
C LYS A 123 -18.72 17.66 2.27
N ILE A 124 -19.48 17.19 1.30
CA ILE A 124 -19.82 18.00 0.12
C ILE A 124 -20.76 19.14 0.49
N SER A 125 -21.68 18.93 1.41
CA SER A 125 -22.57 20.00 1.89
C SER A 125 -21.82 21.09 2.64
N GLU A 126 -20.74 20.72 3.36
CA GLU A 126 -19.94 21.67 4.15
C GLU A 126 -18.88 22.42 3.33
N THR A 127 -18.31 21.74 2.33
CA THR A 127 -17.18 22.28 1.57
C THR A 127 -17.34 21.96 0.09
N LYS A 128 -17.31 22.95 -0.76
CA LYS A 128 -17.38 22.77 -2.24
C LYS A 128 -16.23 21.95 -2.87
N PRO A 129 -15.04 21.78 -2.27
CA PRO A 129 -13.98 21.00 -2.88
C PRO A 129 -14.30 19.50 -2.85
N GLU A 130 -13.80 18.79 -3.85
CA GLU A 130 -13.84 17.34 -3.92
C GLU A 130 -13.12 16.72 -2.71
N CYS A 131 -13.69 15.62 -2.23
CA CYS A 131 -13.21 14.96 -1.03
C CYS A 131 -12.92 13.47 -1.25
N VAL A 132 -11.82 13.00 -0.71
CA VAL A 132 -11.48 11.60 -0.56
C VAL A 132 -11.67 11.20 0.90
N ILE A 133 -12.44 10.15 1.11
CA ILE A 133 -12.71 9.56 2.43
C ILE A 133 -11.69 8.47 2.70
N LEU A 134 -11.09 8.52 3.85
CA LEU A 134 -10.01 7.64 4.26
C LEU A 134 -10.34 7.02 5.63
N PRO A 135 -10.10 5.71 5.81
CA PRO A 135 -10.36 5.04 7.07
C PRO A 135 -9.17 5.12 8.03
N SER A 136 -9.42 4.69 9.25
CA SER A 136 -8.38 4.28 10.19
C SER A 136 -7.98 2.83 9.94
N LEU A 137 -6.69 2.58 9.76
CA LEU A 137 -6.16 1.23 9.57
C LEU A 137 -5.68 0.64 10.90
N TYR A 138 -6.05 -0.59 11.15
CA TYR A 138 -5.69 -1.33 12.38
C TYR A 138 -4.96 -2.61 12.01
N TYR A 139 -3.93 -2.98 12.75
CA TYR A 139 -3.41 -4.34 12.70
C TYR A 139 -4.37 -5.29 13.44
N ARG A 140 -4.65 -6.44 12.84
CA ARG A 140 -5.65 -7.39 13.33
C ARG A 140 -5.48 -7.77 14.82
N ASN A 141 -4.26 -7.89 15.29
CA ASN A 141 -3.94 -8.41 16.62
C ASN A 141 -3.65 -7.32 17.65
N THR A 142 -3.84 -6.08 17.30
CA THR A 142 -3.56 -4.96 18.18
C THR A 142 -4.64 -3.91 18.03
N ASN A 143 -5.03 -3.28 19.14
CA ASN A 143 -5.80 -2.03 19.09
C ASN A 143 -4.94 -0.85 18.60
N TYR A 144 -3.79 -1.16 18.02
CA TYR A 144 -2.83 -0.17 17.56
C TYR A 144 -3.25 0.33 16.17
N ILE A 145 -3.48 1.61 16.07
CA ILE A 145 -3.77 2.27 14.79
C ILE A 145 -2.48 2.24 13.98
N GLN A 146 -2.48 1.48 12.90
CA GLN A 146 -1.35 1.38 11.98
C GLN A 146 -1.12 2.71 11.27
N ASN A 147 -2.14 3.52 11.12
CA ASN A 147 -2.05 4.80 10.45
C ASN A 147 -1.21 5.74 11.25
N GLN A 148 -0.03 5.70 10.88
CA GLN A 148 0.81 6.82 11.03
C GLN A 148 0.29 7.86 10.03
N TRP A 149 -0.44 8.81 10.54
CA TRP A 149 -1.14 9.81 9.77
C TRP A 149 -0.13 10.80 9.26
N PHE A 150 0.15 10.71 7.99
CA PHE A 150 1.00 11.69 7.35
C PHE A 150 0.20 12.98 7.15
N SER A 151 0.09 13.77 8.21
CA SER A 151 -0.68 15.01 8.16
C SER A 151 -0.11 15.99 7.16
N ARG A 152 1.19 15.97 6.95
CA ARG A 152 1.87 16.80 5.94
C ARG A 152 3.19 16.18 5.53
N PHE A 153 3.70 16.66 4.41
CA PHE A 153 5.08 16.42 4.00
C PHE A 153 5.96 17.58 4.49
N ASP A 154 6.99 17.27 5.27
CA ASP A 154 7.99 18.25 5.66
C ASP A 154 9.03 18.34 4.53
N TYR A 155 8.86 19.36 3.70
CA TYR A 155 9.77 19.62 2.59
C TYR A 155 11.21 19.92 3.04
N ARG A 156 11.43 20.44 4.26
CA ARG A 156 12.77 20.71 4.78
C ARG A 156 13.54 19.44 5.10
N GLN A 157 12.84 18.44 5.65
CA GLN A 157 13.43 17.19 6.07
C GLN A 157 13.17 16.05 5.08
N SER A 158 12.50 16.32 3.96
CA SER A 158 12.15 15.32 2.94
C SER A 158 11.51 14.08 3.51
N ARG A 159 10.63 14.25 4.47
CA ARG A 159 9.95 13.14 5.11
C ARG A 159 8.49 13.47 5.41
N PRO A 160 7.64 12.44 5.40
CA PRO A 160 6.31 12.58 5.94
C PRO A 160 6.37 12.90 7.43
N VAL A 161 5.58 13.86 7.86
CA VAL A 161 5.38 14.16 9.28
C VAL A 161 4.18 13.38 9.77
N LEU A 162 4.43 12.54 10.75
CA LEU A 162 3.42 11.75 11.42
C LEU A 162 2.70 12.61 12.46
N HIS A 163 1.40 12.69 12.38
CA HIS A 163 0.60 13.18 13.48
C HIS A 163 -0.28 12.04 13.98
N LEU A 164 -0.21 11.77 15.25
CA LEU A 164 -1.21 10.95 15.89
C LEU A 164 -2.51 11.75 15.87
N LEU A 165 -3.60 11.15 15.38
CA LEU A 165 -4.94 11.69 15.60
C LEU A 165 -5.30 11.51 17.08
N ASN A 166 -4.73 12.36 17.92
CA ASN A 166 -5.08 12.37 19.32
C ASN A 166 -6.58 12.65 19.45
N TRP A 167 -7.38 11.56 19.52
CA TRP A 167 -8.82 11.58 19.87
C TRP A 167 -9.77 12.36 18.95
N LYS A 168 -9.30 12.87 17.81
CA LYS A 168 -10.17 13.54 16.83
C LYS A 168 -10.99 12.51 16.06
N LYS A 169 -12.28 12.77 15.93
CA LYS A 169 -13.19 11.94 15.09
C LYS A 169 -12.82 12.04 13.62
N GLU A 170 -12.24 13.16 13.21
CA GLU A 170 -11.88 13.47 11.83
C GLU A 170 -10.63 14.34 11.75
N ALA A 171 -9.84 14.17 10.69
CA ALA A 171 -8.71 15.05 10.35
C ALA A 171 -8.53 15.22 8.85
N GLN A 172 -8.10 16.41 8.46
CA GLN A 172 -7.57 16.66 7.12
C GLN A 172 -6.08 16.34 7.10
N ILE A 173 -5.65 15.64 6.05
CA ILE A 173 -4.26 15.23 5.86
C ILE A 173 -3.79 15.57 4.45
N GLN A 174 -2.50 15.50 4.18
CA GLN A 174 -1.93 15.72 2.85
C GLN A 174 -1.57 14.43 2.14
N MET A 175 -1.33 13.37 2.88
CA MET A 175 -0.85 12.10 2.36
C MET A 175 -1.43 10.95 3.17
N PHE A 176 -1.64 9.83 2.51
CA PHE A 176 -2.16 8.62 3.13
C PHE A 176 -1.42 7.40 2.60
N SER A 177 -0.94 6.55 3.48
CA SER A 177 -0.36 5.26 3.12
C SER A 177 -1.32 4.16 3.49
N GLY A 178 -1.90 3.53 2.52
CA GLY A 178 -2.70 2.37 2.80
C GLY A 178 -3.98 2.27 1.99
N ASN A 179 -4.78 1.35 2.41
CA ASN A 179 -5.97 0.85 1.75
C ASN A 179 -7.24 1.51 2.28
N GLY A 180 -8.35 1.28 1.63
CA GLY A 180 -9.64 1.81 2.06
C GLY A 180 -9.95 3.21 1.52
N ILE A 181 -9.28 3.64 0.46
CA ILE A 181 -9.51 4.94 -0.18
C ILE A 181 -10.89 4.91 -0.88
N PHE A 182 -11.75 5.84 -0.53
CA PHE A 182 -13.08 5.97 -1.10
C PHE A 182 -13.32 7.38 -1.65
N SER A 183 -13.80 7.49 -2.89
CA SER A 183 -14.27 8.76 -3.47
C SER A 183 -15.05 8.55 -4.78
N LYS A 184 -15.49 9.66 -5.39
CA LYS A 184 -15.96 9.63 -6.78
C LYS A 184 -14.87 9.10 -7.71
N ALA A 185 -15.27 8.32 -8.69
CA ALA A 185 -14.37 7.81 -9.72
C ALA A 185 -13.66 8.95 -10.47
N SER A 186 -14.39 10.02 -10.79
CA SER A 186 -13.83 11.22 -11.42
C SER A 186 -12.74 11.89 -10.57
N THR A 187 -12.93 11.94 -9.25
CA THR A 187 -11.95 12.51 -8.31
C THR A 187 -10.67 11.67 -8.26
N LEU A 188 -10.80 10.35 -8.11
CA LEU A 188 -9.64 9.46 -8.04
C LEU A 188 -8.86 9.41 -9.36
N ARG A 189 -9.54 9.57 -10.50
CA ARG A 189 -8.91 9.61 -11.83
C ARG A 189 -8.20 10.91 -12.17
N LYS A 190 -8.30 11.95 -11.35
CA LYS A 190 -7.54 13.19 -11.54
C LYS A 190 -6.04 13.00 -11.39
N SER A 191 -5.61 11.98 -10.64
CA SER A 191 -4.22 11.59 -10.55
C SER A 191 -4.01 10.13 -10.96
N LYS A 192 -2.76 9.75 -11.21
CA LYS A 192 -2.35 8.39 -11.49
C LYS A 192 -1.27 7.98 -10.49
N TYR A 193 -1.24 6.72 -10.14
CA TYR A 193 -0.11 6.13 -9.46
C TYR A 193 1.11 6.21 -10.40
N ASP A 194 2.23 6.71 -9.89
CA ASP A 194 3.47 6.77 -10.66
C ASP A 194 4.09 5.38 -10.76
N GLU A 195 4.08 4.81 -11.96
CA GLU A 195 4.58 3.46 -12.21
C GLU A 195 6.10 3.34 -12.07
N GLN A 196 6.82 4.46 -12.01
CA GLN A 196 8.23 4.49 -11.68
C GLN A 196 8.48 4.37 -10.17
N ILE A 197 7.52 4.76 -9.34
CA ILE A 197 7.56 4.64 -7.87
C ILE A 197 7.04 3.27 -7.48
N ALA A 198 7.96 2.32 -7.31
CA ALA A 198 7.60 0.92 -7.12
C ALA A 198 7.53 0.49 -5.65
N ARG A 199 6.46 -0.16 -5.24
CA ARG A 199 6.26 -0.94 -4.00
C ARG A 199 6.42 -0.21 -2.67
N ILE A 200 6.86 1.02 -2.63
CA ILE A 200 7.09 1.77 -1.40
C ILE A 200 6.79 3.22 -1.70
N SER A 201 5.85 3.78 -0.96
CA SER A 201 5.42 5.18 -1.07
C SER A 201 4.59 5.53 -2.30
N GLU A 202 4.15 4.57 -3.11
CA GLU A 202 3.26 4.81 -4.24
C GLU A 202 1.91 5.39 -3.80
N ASP A 203 1.38 4.95 -2.65
CA ASP A 203 0.15 5.49 -2.07
C ASP A 203 0.34 6.93 -1.59
N LEU A 204 1.50 7.21 -0.99
CA LEU A 204 1.83 8.55 -0.53
C LEU A 204 1.97 9.52 -1.71
N ASP A 205 2.61 9.07 -2.79
CA ASP A 205 2.77 9.85 -4.03
C ASP A 205 1.40 10.16 -4.66
N TYR A 206 0.58 9.14 -4.79
CA TYR A 206 -0.75 9.27 -5.38
C TYR A 206 -1.64 10.22 -4.57
N THR A 207 -1.71 10.03 -3.26
CA THR A 207 -2.57 10.85 -2.40
C THR A 207 -2.05 12.29 -2.27
N LEU A 208 -0.73 12.50 -2.24
CA LEU A 208 -0.17 13.85 -2.28
C LEU A 208 -0.48 14.53 -3.62
N SER A 209 -0.41 13.80 -4.75
CA SER A 209 -0.78 14.33 -6.06
C SER A 209 -2.26 14.74 -6.15
N LEU A 210 -3.15 14.05 -5.46
CA LEU A 210 -4.55 14.47 -5.32
C LEU A 210 -4.66 15.74 -4.45
N TYR A 211 -3.96 15.80 -3.32
CA TYR A 211 -3.94 16.96 -2.44
C TYR A 211 -3.43 18.23 -3.15
N GLU A 212 -2.39 18.10 -3.97
CA GLU A 212 -1.83 19.21 -4.76
C GLU A 212 -2.81 19.75 -5.83
N GLN A 213 -3.83 18.97 -6.17
CA GLN A 213 -4.96 19.39 -7.03
C GLN A 213 -6.15 19.92 -6.23
N TRP A 214 -5.92 20.35 -4.98
CA TRP A 214 -6.93 20.91 -4.07
C TRP A 214 -8.03 19.92 -3.66
N ILE A 215 -7.79 18.61 -3.81
CA ILE A 215 -8.70 17.58 -3.33
C ILE A 215 -8.46 17.38 -1.84
N GLN A 216 -9.52 17.46 -1.04
CA GLN A 216 -9.40 17.24 0.40
C GLN A 216 -9.24 15.76 0.72
N LEU A 217 -8.24 15.42 1.50
CA LEU A 217 -8.05 14.09 2.07
C LEU A 217 -8.54 14.11 3.52
N ARG A 218 -9.64 13.40 3.80
CA ARG A 218 -10.29 13.38 5.10
C ARG A 218 -10.27 12.00 5.70
N VAL A 219 -9.69 11.88 6.86
CA VAL A 219 -9.62 10.62 7.60
C VAL A 219 -10.64 10.62 8.72
N PHE A 220 -11.30 9.49 8.90
CA PHE A 220 -12.33 9.28 9.91
C PHE A 220 -11.95 8.13 10.84
N SER A 221 -12.03 8.37 12.16
CA SER A 221 -11.66 7.37 13.18
C SER A 221 -12.72 6.27 13.34
N ASP A 222 -13.96 6.57 12.95
CA ASP A 222 -15.10 5.64 12.98
C ASP A 222 -15.19 4.74 11.73
N LEU A 223 -14.45 5.05 10.67
CA LEU A 223 -14.24 4.15 9.55
C LEU A 223 -13.01 3.29 9.81
N LYS A 224 -13.21 2.01 10.11
CA LYS A 224 -12.12 1.11 10.50
C LYS A 224 -11.87 0.08 9.42
N VAL A 225 -10.62 -0.03 9.00
CA VAL A 225 -10.12 -1.12 8.16
C VAL A 225 -9.10 -1.91 8.97
N LYS A 226 -9.35 -3.20 9.18
CA LYS A 226 -8.39 -4.10 9.78
C LYS A 226 -7.54 -4.71 8.69
N HIS A 227 -6.24 -4.55 8.80
CA HIS A 227 -5.27 -5.10 7.87
C HIS A 227 -4.71 -6.42 8.43
N HIS A 228 -4.91 -7.51 7.71
CA HIS A 228 -4.38 -8.81 8.08
C HIS A 228 -2.93 -8.92 7.61
N GLU A 229 -1.98 -8.91 8.55
CA GLU A 229 -0.60 -9.18 8.21
C GLU A 229 -0.48 -10.60 7.61
N ARG A 230 -0.06 -10.67 6.36
CA ARG A 230 0.29 -11.95 5.74
C ARG A 230 1.52 -12.53 6.43
N ASN A 231 1.52 -13.82 6.66
CA ASN A 231 2.74 -14.52 7.04
C ASN A 231 3.77 -14.34 5.93
N LYS A 232 4.78 -13.51 6.21
CA LYS A 232 5.87 -13.26 5.27
C LYS A 232 6.64 -14.56 5.06
N THR A 233 6.81 -14.97 3.82
CA THR A 233 7.66 -16.09 3.49
C THR A 233 9.11 -15.82 3.95
N LYS A 234 9.88 -16.88 4.19
CA LYS A 234 11.32 -16.75 4.53
C LYS A 234 12.06 -15.87 3.51
N LEU A 235 11.69 -15.97 2.23
CA LEU A 235 12.26 -15.16 1.15
C LEU A 235 11.89 -13.68 1.26
N GLU A 236 10.66 -13.36 1.63
CA GLU A 236 10.21 -11.98 1.87
C GLU A 236 10.88 -11.38 3.11
N GLN A 237 11.03 -12.19 4.17
CA GLN A 237 11.77 -11.78 5.38
C GLN A 237 13.25 -11.51 5.07
N ALA A 238 13.89 -12.34 4.24
CA ALA A 238 15.28 -12.14 3.82
C ALA A 238 15.46 -10.88 2.95
N ARG A 239 14.43 -10.45 2.23
CA ARG A 239 14.44 -9.21 1.43
C ARG A 239 14.30 -7.96 2.28
N ILE A 240 13.68 -8.06 3.47
CA ILE A 240 13.52 -6.92 4.38
C ILE A 240 14.90 -6.48 4.87
N GLY A 241 15.26 -5.23 4.58
CA GLY A 241 16.59 -4.68 4.91
C GLY A 241 17.70 -5.06 3.93
N SER A 242 17.39 -5.77 2.84
CA SER A 242 18.36 -6.08 1.79
C SER A 242 18.87 -4.81 1.08
N TYR A 243 20.04 -4.92 0.45
CA TYR A 243 20.61 -3.83 -0.37
C TYR A 243 19.66 -3.41 -1.50
N SER A 244 18.97 -4.36 -2.14
CA SER A 244 18.00 -4.08 -3.20
C SER A 244 16.82 -3.23 -2.68
N GLN A 245 16.31 -3.53 -1.49
CA GLN A 245 15.25 -2.72 -0.87
C GLN A 245 15.73 -1.32 -0.49
N ALA A 246 16.96 -1.20 0.03
CA ALA A 246 17.54 0.11 0.35
C ALA A 246 17.73 0.96 -0.91
N ARG A 247 18.24 0.36 -2.00
CA ARG A 247 18.38 1.00 -3.31
C ARG A 247 17.04 1.47 -3.86
N GLN A 248 16.01 0.62 -3.77
CA GLN A 248 14.67 0.98 -4.24
C GLN A 248 14.05 2.12 -3.41
N LYS A 249 14.18 2.08 -2.08
CA LYS A 249 13.74 3.19 -1.21
C LYS A 249 14.42 4.51 -1.58
N ALA A 250 15.71 4.47 -1.83
CA ALA A 250 16.47 5.66 -2.23
C ALA A 250 15.99 6.19 -3.60
N ARG A 251 15.80 5.30 -4.60
CA ARG A 251 15.27 5.65 -5.91
C ARG A 251 13.87 6.27 -5.82
N ASN A 252 12.95 5.61 -5.12
CA ASN A 252 11.58 6.09 -4.97
C ASN A 252 11.55 7.45 -4.28
N ARG A 253 12.37 7.65 -3.27
CA ARG A 253 12.49 8.95 -2.59
C ARG A 253 13.01 10.04 -3.52
N PHE A 254 13.96 9.71 -4.38
CA PHE A 254 14.46 10.63 -5.41
C PHE A 254 13.35 11.01 -6.40
N LEU A 255 12.62 10.03 -6.93
CA LEU A 255 11.52 10.27 -7.88
C LEU A 255 10.41 11.10 -7.24
N PHE A 256 10.00 10.74 -6.04
CA PHE A 256 9.02 11.47 -5.24
C PHE A 256 9.46 12.94 -5.03
N THR A 257 10.71 13.13 -4.63
CA THR A 257 11.31 14.46 -4.44
C THR A 257 11.31 15.28 -5.72
N LYS A 258 11.74 14.68 -6.83
CA LYS A 258 11.76 15.33 -8.14
C LYS A 258 10.37 15.78 -8.60
N LYS A 259 9.36 14.98 -8.30
CA LYS A 259 7.98 15.24 -8.71
C LYS A 259 7.31 16.36 -7.91
N HIS A 260 7.49 16.37 -6.58
CA HIS A 260 6.73 17.22 -5.66
C HIS A 260 7.50 18.44 -5.14
N TRP A 261 8.74 18.65 -5.57
CA TRP A 261 9.57 19.74 -5.06
C TRP A 261 9.84 20.83 -6.07
N ASN A 262 9.89 22.06 -5.56
CA ASN A 262 10.39 23.17 -6.36
C ASN A 262 11.93 23.14 -6.45
N LYS A 263 12.49 23.98 -7.35
CA LYS A 263 13.94 24.03 -7.62
C LYS A 263 14.79 24.28 -6.36
N LYS A 264 14.32 25.12 -5.42
CA LYS A 264 15.02 25.43 -4.17
C LYS A 264 15.07 24.21 -3.24
N GLN A 265 13.96 23.48 -3.13
CA GLN A 265 13.87 22.27 -2.32
C GLN A 265 14.73 21.15 -2.92
N LEU A 266 14.75 21.01 -4.24
CA LEU A 266 15.64 20.09 -4.94
C LEU A 266 17.11 20.42 -4.67
N PHE A 267 17.50 21.69 -4.76
CA PHE A 267 18.86 22.13 -4.45
C PHE A 267 19.25 21.78 -3.01
N GLN A 268 18.41 22.10 -2.03
CA GLN A 268 18.64 21.74 -0.63
C GLN A 268 18.80 20.23 -0.43
N PHE A 269 18.01 19.44 -1.14
CA PHE A 269 18.12 17.98 -1.10
C PHE A 269 19.48 17.51 -1.60
N TYR A 270 19.91 17.98 -2.77
CA TYR A 270 21.17 17.53 -3.38
C TYR A 270 22.39 17.99 -2.58
N VAL A 271 22.37 19.21 -2.08
CA VAL A 271 23.54 19.80 -1.42
C VAL A 271 23.64 19.41 0.06
N CYS A 272 22.50 19.35 0.77
CA CYS A 272 22.54 19.16 2.21
C CYS A 272 22.18 17.73 2.65
N TRP A 273 21.18 17.15 2.01
CA TRP A 273 20.60 15.88 2.51
C TRP A 273 21.21 14.64 1.86
N LEU A 274 21.39 14.63 0.55
CA LEU A 274 21.93 13.48 -0.19
C LEU A 274 23.35 13.10 0.28
N PRO A 275 24.29 14.06 0.45
CA PRO A 275 25.62 13.75 1.00
C PRO A 275 25.55 13.16 2.39
N GLY A 276 24.68 13.69 3.27
CA GLY A 276 24.50 13.16 4.61
C GLY A 276 23.93 11.74 4.63
N CYS A 277 23.02 11.41 3.70
CA CYS A 277 22.52 10.05 3.56
C CYS A 277 23.57 9.07 3.02
N LEU A 278 24.34 9.50 2.01
CA LEU A 278 25.45 8.70 1.47
C LEU A 278 26.50 8.44 2.54
N PHE A 279 26.86 9.46 3.32
CA PHE A 279 27.78 9.31 4.44
C PHE A 279 27.26 8.32 5.49
N ARG A 280 25.98 8.43 5.91
CA ARG A 280 25.38 7.48 6.87
C ARG A 280 25.32 6.05 6.35
N LEU A 281 25.03 5.88 5.04
CA LEU A 281 25.00 4.54 4.42
C LEU A 281 26.42 3.94 4.36
N SER A 282 27.41 4.76 4.00
CA SER A 282 28.81 4.36 3.99
C SER A 282 29.30 4.00 5.40
N LEU A 283 28.95 4.80 6.40
CA LEU A 283 29.30 4.52 7.80
C LEU A 283 28.65 3.22 8.30
N LYS A 284 27.35 2.99 7.98
CA LYS A 284 26.68 1.73 8.32
C LYS A 284 27.31 0.52 7.63
N ALA A 285 27.72 0.67 6.37
CA ALA A 285 28.40 -0.39 5.63
C ALA A 285 29.76 -0.71 6.26
N ILE A 286 30.53 0.32 6.63
CA ILE A 286 31.82 0.19 7.33
C ILE A 286 31.61 -0.50 8.68
N ILE A 287 30.66 -0.06 9.51
CA ILE A 287 30.38 -0.65 10.82
C ILE A 287 29.97 -2.14 10.67
N ARG A 288 29.14 -2.46 9.66
CA ARG A 288 28.74 -3.84 9.39
C ARG A 288 29.93 -4.70 8.95
N TRP A 289 30.78 -4.17 8.08
CA TRP A 289 32.03 -4.83 7.65
C TRP A 289 32.96 -5.10 8.82
N TRP A 290 33.14 -4.12 9.74
CA TRP A 290 33.92 -4.32 10.97
C TRP A 290 33.31 -5.39 11.86
N LYS A 291 31.98 -5.38 12.08
CA LYS A 291 31.28 -6.41 12.89
C LYS A 291 31.47 -7.82 12.32
N ASP A 292 31.42 -7.96 11.01
CA ASP A 292 31.60 -9.27 10.37
C ASP A 292 33.07 -9.74 10.47
N ARG A 293 34.01 -8.82 10.37
CA ARG A 293 35.43 -9.15 10.65
C ARG A 293 35.72 -9.53 12.10
N PHE A 294 35.10 -8.85 13.05
CA PHE A 294 35.18 -9.24 14.44
C PHE A 294 34.63 -10.66 14.70
N LYS A 295 33.60 -11.07 14.03
CA LYS A 295 33.06 -12.43 14.09
C LYS A 295 34.07 -13.44 13.57
N ILE A 296 34.70 -13.16 12.44
CA ILE A 296 35.74 -14.02 11.84
C ILE A 296 36.96 -14.14 12.79
N ILE A 297 37.42 -13.02 13.36
CA ILE A 297 38.53 -13.01 14.32
C ILE A 297 38.16 -13.84 15.56
N LYS A 298 36.95 -13.66 16.10
CA LYS A 298 36.47 -14.46 17.24
C LYS A 298 36.42 -15.96 16.92
N TRP A 299 36.03 -16.31 15.71
CA TRP A 299 36.01 -17.70 15.23
C TRP A 299 37.40 -18.28 15.09
N LEU A 300 38.37 -17.52 14.56
CA LEU A 300 39.77 -17.91 14.49
C LEU A 300 40.36 -18.12 15.88
N PHE A 301 40.07 -17.26 16.86
CA PHE A 301 40.51 -17.45 18.25
C PHE A 301 39.95 -18.73 18.87
N VAL A 302 38.68 -19.05 18.65
CA VAL A 302 38.05 -20.29 19.10
C VAL A 302 38.74 -21.49 18.45
N TRP A 303 39.00 -21.43 17.15
CA TRP A 303 39.65 -22.50 16.41
C TRP A 303 41.09 -22.73 16.86
N VAL A 304 41.88 -21.70 17.06
CA VAL A 304 43.26 -21.80 17.60
C VAL A 304 43.25 -22.39 19.00
N LYS A 305 42.29 -21.99 19.84
CA LYS A 305 42.17 -22.54 21.21
C LYS A 305 41.81 -24.04 21.21
N GLU A 306 40.92 -24.46 20.34
CA GLU A 306 40.57 -25.89 20.22
C GLU A 306 41.70 -26.70 19.56
N TRP A 307 42.41 -26.14 18.59
CA TRP A 307 43.61 -26.79 18.00
C TRP A 307 44.71 -26.97 19.03
N TYR A 308 44.98 -25.96 19.86
CA TYR A 308 45.98 -26.04 20.95
C TYR A 308 45.67 -27.15 21.96
N LYS A 309 44.42 -27.33 22.34
CA LYS A 309 43.96 -28.42 23.22
C LYS A 309 44.12 -29.82 22.61
N LEU A 310 44.11 -29.95 21.31
CA LEU A 310 44.25 -31.23 20.62
C LEU A 310 45.73 -31.60 20.36
N THR A 311 46.62 -30.64 20.47
CA THR A 311 48.06 -30.84 20.19
C THR A 311 48.94 -30.88 21.45
N HIS A 312 48.37 -30.53 22.60
CA HIS A 312 48.99 -30.58 23.94
C HIS A 312 48.03 -31.22 24.94
#